data_85cb838ed03748f0a5ba045b742d86bc
#
_entry.id   85cb838ed03748f0a5ba045b742d86bc
#
_cell.length_a   1.000
_cell.length_b   1.000
_cell.length_c   1.000
_cell.angle_alpha   90.00
_cell.angle_beta   90.00
_cell.angle_gamma   90.00
#
_symmetry.space_group_name_H-M   'P 1'
#
loop_
_entity.id
_entity.type
_entity.pdbx_description
1 polymer ?
#
loop_
_entity_poly.entity_id
_entity_poly.type
_entity_poly.pdbx_seq_one_letter_code
_entity_poly.pdbx_strand_id
1 'polypeptide(L)'
;VVNNKKIEPLENSELKLLLSIANLCNDATLDYSQEDEIYKIIGDPTEGSLVTLAEKGGLKKSVLNKNYPRINEIPFDSDRKMMTTFHENFIDGKIVSFTKGAPDIVLSKCNNIYLNGKEEPLTEELKKTIMDTNSDFSKSALRVLAFGFKTYDSMPNQVNSETIEKNMTFVGLVGMIDPPREEAIESIKTCKKAGIKTVMITGDYKETAFAIASDLGIAENMDQVMVGEELNNISDEELKEKVKNIKVYARVSPQHKVRIVEALKSNGEITAMTGDGVNDAPALAQAD
;
A
#
# COMPACT_ATOMS: atom_id res chain seq x y z
N VAL A 1 -9.78 -11.36 10.94
CA VAL A 1 -11.00 -12.14 10.68
C VAL A 1 -10.79 -12.93 9.41
N VAL A 2 -10.97 -14.26 9.45
CA VAL A 2 -10.89 -15.12 8.26
C VAL A 2 -12.28 -15.71 8.03
N ASN A 3 -12.80 -15.57 6.80
CA ASN A 3 -14.16 -16.05 6.44
C ASN A 3 -15.22 -15.61 7.46
N ASN A 4 -15.19 -14.35 7.87
CA ASN A 4 -16.06 -13.73 8.90
C ASN A 4 -15.93 -14.31 10.31
N LYS A 5 -14.90 -15.11 10.58
CA LYS A 5 -14.61 -15.61 11.94
C LYS A 5 -13.41 -14.86 12.51
N LYS A 6 -13.54 -14.44 13.79
CA LYS A 6 -12.40 -13.91 14.53
C LYS A 6 -11.39 -15.05 14.73
N ILE A 7 -10.14 -14.80 14.42
CA ILE A 7 -9.03 -15.74 14.64
C ILE A 7 -8.03 -15.11 15.60
N GLU A 8 -7.30 -15.95 16.31
CA GLU A 8 -6.13 -15.56 17.09
C GLU A 8 -4.90 -15.70 16.18
N PRO A 9 -4.27 -14.58 15.74
CA PRO A 9 -3.22 -14.62 14.71
C PRO A 9 -2.03 -15.49 15.08
N LEU A 10 -1.70 -15.57 16.37
CA LEU A 10 -0.54 -16.31 16.87
C LEU A 10 -0.74 -17.83 16.96
N GLU A 11 -1.99 -18.31 16.87
CA GLU A 11 -2.32 -19.73 16.79
C GLU A 11 -2.20 -20.28 15.37
N ASN A 12 -2.18 -19.40 14.37
CA ASN A 12 -1.97 -19.78 12.96
C ASN A 12 -0.48 -19.59 12.59
N SER A 13 0.17 -20.67 12.18
CA SER A 13 1.62 -20.70 11.90
C SER A 13 2.02 -19.75 10.78
N GLU A 14 1.21 -19.65 9.72
CA GLU A 14 1.46 -18.81 8.56
C GLU A 14 1.36 -17.33 8.93
N LEU A 15 0.29 -16.95 9.64
CA LEU A 15 0.10 -15.58 10.09
C LEU A 15 1.16 -15.16 11.10
N LYS A 16 1.51 -16.02 12.05
CA LYS A 16 2.58 -15.75 13.02
C LYS A 16 3.91 -15.50 12.30
N LEU A 17 4.25 -16.34 11.33
CA LEU A 17 5.48 -16.17 10.54
C LEU A 17 5.42 -14.90 9.71
N LEU A 18 4.32 -14.64 8.98
CA LEU A 18 4.12 -13.44 8.17
C LEU A 18 4.29 -12.16 9.00
N LEU A 19 3.61 -12.08 10.15
CA LEU A 19 3.68 -10.94 11.06
C LEU A 19 5.09 -10.76 11.65
N SER A 20 5.78 -11.87 11.93
CA SER A 20 7.17 -11.82 12.40
C SER A 20 8.11 -11.26 11.34
N ILE A 21 7.97 -11.69 10.08
CA ILE A 21 8.76 -11.15 8.97
C ILE A 21 8.44 -9.67 8.74
N ALA A 22 7.16 -9.31 8.73
CA ALA A 22 6.71 -7.92 8.56
C ALA A 22 7.31 -6.97 9.61
N ASN A 23 7.54 -7.47 10.82
CA ASN A 23 8.12 -6.71 11.91
C ASN A 23 9.65 -6.72 11.91
N LEU A 24 10.30 -7.86 11.67
CA LEU A 24 11.75 -8.03 11.75
C LEU A 24 12.48 -7.52 10.49
N CYS A 25 11.93 -7.77 9.29
CA CYS A 25 12.45 -7.22 8.04
C CYS A 25 11.93 -5.79 7.82
N ASN A 26 12.33 -4.87 8.74
CA ASN A 26 11.68 -3.56 8.84
C ASN A 26 12.52 -2.58 9.67
N ASP A 27 12.70 -1.35 9.19
CA ASP A 27 13.49 -0.31 9.87
C ASP A 27 12.62 0.66 10.67
N ALA A 28 11.32 0.77 10.37
CA ALA A 28 10.42 1.63 11.11
C ALA A 28 10.17 1.13 12.53
N THR A 29 9.86 2.05 13.43
CA THR A 29 9.47 1.78 14.83
C THR A 29 8.20 2.53 15.18
N LEU A 30 7.50 2.03 16.21
CA LEU A 30 6.39 2.74 16.85
C LEU A 30 6.89 3.31 18.17
N ASP A 31 6.75 4.62 18.36
CA ASP A 31 7.02 5.32 19.59
C ASP A 31 5.71 5.84 20.20
N TYR A 32 5.55 5.64 21.51
CA TYR A 32 4.35 6.10 22.22
C TYR A 32 4.60 7.51 22.77
N SER A 33 3.91 8.50 22.21
CA SER A 33 3.92 9.86 22.73
C SER A 33 3.02 9.94 23.97
N GLN A 34 3.60 10.23 25.12
CA GLN A 34 2.85 10.43 26.36
C GLN A 34 2.06 11.75 26.35
N GLU A 35 2.50 12.74 25.57
CA GLU A 35 1.82 14.04 25.47
C GLU A 35 0.51 13.94 24.67
N ASP A 36 0.54 13.17 23.57
CA ASP A 36 -0.60 13.07 22.66
C ASP A 36 -1.44 11.81 22.92
N GLU A 37 -0.97 10.91 23.78
CA GLU A 37 -1.56 9.57 24.02
C GLU A 37 -1.70 8.72 22.76
N ILE A 38 -0.85 8.92 21.76
CA ILE A 38 -0.88 8.22 20.47
C ILE A 38 0.47 7.56 20.16
N TYR A 39 0.40 6.51 19.31
CA TYR A 39 1.60 5.93 18.71
C TYR A 39 2.00 6.73 17.47
N LYS A 40 3.27 7.12 17.39
CA LYS A 40 3.88 7.76 16.22
C LYS A 40 4.80 6.78 15.51
N ILE A 41 4.70 6.75 14.17
CA ILE A 41 5.61 5.99 13.32
C ILE A 41 6.89 6.80 13.14
N ILE A 42 8.05 6.17 13.41
CA ILE A 42 9.37 6.69 13.07
C ILE A 42 9.91 5.82 11.94
N GLY A 43 10.16 6.41 10.78
CA GLY A 43 10.60 5.73 9.56
C GLY A 43 9.61 5.84 8.40
N ASP A 44 9.78 4.99 7.40
CA ASP A 44 8.89 4.95 6.22
C ASP A 44 7.46 4.55 6.61
N PRO A 45 6.41 5.25 6.12
CA PRO A 45 5.02 4.94 6.45
C PRO A 45 4.58 3.53 6.03
N THR A 46 5.08 3.02 4.91
CA THR A 46 4.80 1.65 4.45
C THR A 46 5.32 0.64 5.45
N GLU A 47 6.55 0.84 5.93
CA GLU A 47 7.15 0.01 6.97
C GLU A 47 6.43 0.15 8.31
N GLY A 48 6.05 1.37 8.68
CA GLY A 48 5.28 1.65 9.89
C GLY A 48 3.94 0.92 9.93
N SER A 49 3.25 0.81 8.78
CA SER A 49 2.01 0.04 8.68
C SER A 49 2.21 -1.45 8.97
N LEU A 50 3.34 -2.03 8.55
CA LEU A 50 3.69 -3.42 8.82
C LEU A 50 3.99 -3.67 10.31
N VAL A 51 4.71 -2.74 10.96
CA VAL A 51 4.94 -2.80 12.42
C VAL A 51 3.61 -2.72 13.17
N THR A 52 2.75 -1.78 12.77
CA THR A 52 1.41 -1.62 13.34
C THR A 52 0.56 -2.90 13.19
N LEU A 53 0.59 -3.52 12.02
CA LEU A 53 -0.09 -4.79 11.76
C LEU A 53 0.40 -5.89 12.69
N ALA A 54 1.72 -6.04 12.84
CA ALA A 54 2.33 -7.06 13.69
C ALA A 54 2.02 -6.83 15.17
N GLU A 55 2.05 -5.58 15.65
CA GLU A 55 1.70 -5.24 17.04
C GLU A 55 0.21 -5.48 17.34
N LYS A 56 -0.70 -5.16 16.40
CA LYS A 56 -2.11 -5.54 16.48
C LYS A 56 -2.31 -7.05 16.52
N GLY A 57 -1.42 -7.82 15.89
CA GLY A 57 -1.36 -9.28 15.96
C GLY A 57 -0.72 -9.83 17.23
N GLY A 58 -0.28 -8.98 18.17
CA GLY A 58 0.33 -9.37 19.44
C GLY A 58 1.85 -9.54 19.40
N LEU A 59 2.53 -9.15 18.32
CA LEU A 59 3.99 -9.25 18.16
C LEU A 59 4.67 -7.89 18.30
N LYS A 60 5.17 -7.59 19.51
CA LYS A 60 5.88 -6.34 19.79
C LYS A 60 7.29 -6.36 19.18
N LYS A 61 7.67 -5.30 18.45
CA LYS A 61 8.97 -5.18 17.80
C LYS A 61 10.13 -5.27 18.79
N SER A 62 10.03 -4.63 19.95
CA SER A 62 11.06 -4.68 20.99
C SER A 62 11.32 -6.09 21.51
N VAL A 63 10.28 -6.91 21.63
CA VAL A 63 10.40 -8.31 22.08
C VAL A 63 11.02 -9.18 20.99
N LEU A 64 10.56 -9.01 19.73
CA LEU A 64 11.10 -9.77 18.60
C LEU A 64 12.58 -9.46 18.36
N ASN A 65 12.97 -8.18 18.36
CA ASN A 65 14.37 -7.77 18.18
C ASN A 65 15.29 -8.28 19.30
N LYS A 66 14.78 -8.38 20.53
CA LYS A 66 15.54 -8.96 21.65
C LYS A 66 15.76 -10.45 21.50
N ASN A 67 14.75 -11.17 21.04
CA ASN A 67 14.79 -12.63 20.90
C ASN A 67 15.49 -13.08 19.61
N TYR A 68 15.37 -12.28 18.55
CA TYR A 68 15.85 -12.58 17.20
C TYR A 68 16.60 -11.36 16.62
N PRO A 69 17.79 -11.04 17.15
CA PRO A 69 18.52 -9.86 16.72
C PRO A 69 18.88 -9.92 15.26
N ARG A 70 18.81 -8.78 14.59
CA ARG A 70 19.32 -8.63 13.22
C ARG A 70 20.83 -8.71 13.23
N ILE A 71 21.40 -9.63 12.49
CA ILE A 71 22.85 -9.86 12.41
C ILE A 71 23.45 -9.37 11.07
N ASN A 72 22.64 -9.23 10.04
CA ASN A 72 23.04 -8.68 8.73
C ASN A 72 21.84 -8.26 7.92
N GLU A 73 22.06 -7.55 6.80
CA GLU A 73 21.02 -7.13 5.88
C GLU A 73 21.50 -6.91 4.46
N ILE A 74 20.56 -6.93 3.52
CA ILE A 74 20.67 -6.38 2.18
C ILE A 74 19.60 -5.28 2.13
N PRO A 75 19.99 -4.00 2.18
CA PRO A 75 19.05 -2.88 2.27
C PRO A 75 18.07 -2.84 1.10
N PHE A 76 16.97 -2.11 1.26
CA PHE A 76 16.03 -1.89 0.16
C PHE A 76 16.73 -1.19 -1.02
N ASP A 77 16.42 -1.68 -2.20
CA ASP A 77 16.87 -1.09 -3.45
C ASP A 77 15.69 -0.95 -4.41
N SER A 78 15.53 0.23 -5.02
CA SER A 78 14.39 0.59 -5.87
C SER A 78 14.34 -0.17 -7.19
N ASP A 79 15.49 -0.58 -7.73
CA ASP A 79 15.56 -1.34 -8.97
C ASP A 79 15.24 -2.82 -8.71
N ARG A 80 15.74 -3.34 -7.61
CA ARG A 80 15.50 -4.71 -7.13
C ARG A 80 14.14 -4.87 -6.47
N LYS A 81 13.58 -3.79 -5.89
CA LYS A 81 12.28 -3.73 -5.18
C LYS A 81 12.14 -4.72 -4.04
N MET A 82 13.22 -5.03 -3.37
CA MET A 82 13.29 -5.97 -2.24
C MET A 82 14.22 -5.47 -1.15
N MET A 83 14.01 -5.98 0.06
CA MET A 83 14.87 -5.84 1.24
C MET A 83 14.99 -7.21 1.90
N THR A 84 16.17 -7.52 2.42
CA THR A 84 16.41 -8.78 3.14
C THR A 84 17.16 -8.52 4.44
N THR A 85 16.73 -9.13 5.55
CA THR A 85 17.40 -9.06 6.86
C THR A 85 17.71 -10.46 7.36
N PHE A 86 18.78 -10.62 8.14
CA PHE A 86 19.20 -11.90 8.72
C PHE A 86 19.02 -11.89 10.23
N HIS A 87 18.51 -12.99 10.77
CA HIS A 87 18.22 -13.16 12.18
C HIS A 87 18.68 -14.53 12.67
N GLU A 88 19.10 -14.59 13.94
CA GLU A 88 19.49 -15.83 14.59
C GLU A 88 18.34 -16.48 15.35
N ASN A 89 18.42 -17.78 15.49
CA ASN A 89 17.59 -18.60 16.41
C ASN A 89 16.08 -18.53 16.17
N PHE A 90 15.61 -18.10 15.01
CA PHE A 90 14.17 -17.96 14.76
C PHE A 90 13.50 -19.30 14.40
N ILE A 91 14.16 -20.14 13.62
CA ILE A 91 13.68 -21.47 13.21
C ILE A 91 14.73 -22.50 13.61
N ASP A 92 14.42 -23.39 14.52
CA ASP A 92 15.25 -24.53 14.95
C ASP A 92 16.72 -24.20 15.25
N GLY A 93 16.97 -23.01 15.82
CA GLY A 93 18.31 -22.54 16.13
C GLY A 93 19.16 -22.13 14.91
N LYS A 94 18.57 -22.12 13.72
CA LYS A 94 19.24 -21.74 12.47
C LYS A 94 19.24 -20.23 12.23
N ILE A 95 20.10 -19.79 11.34
CA ILE A 95 20.02 -18.44 10.78
C ILE A 95 18.90 -18.42 9.74
N VAL A 96 18.10 -17.37 9.75
CA VAL A 96 17.05 -17.14 8.77
C VAL A 96 17.26 -15.80 8.07
N SER A 97 17.09 -15.77 6.76
CA SER A 97 16.88 -14.53 6.01
C SER A 97 15.39 -14.29 5.81
N PHE A 98 14.92 -13.08 6.14
CA PHE A 98 13.59 -12.60 5.86
C PHE A 98 13.65 -11.60 4.73
N THR A 99 12.80 -11.78 3.73
CA THR A 99 12.72 -10.91 2.55
C THR A 99 11.32 -10.35 2.40
N LYS A 100 11.24 -9.03 2.11
CA LYS A 100 10.01 -8.37 1.69
C LYS A 100 10.24 -7.63 0.37
N GLY A 101 9.18 -7.49 -0.43
CA GLY A 101 9.31 -6.74 -1.69
C GLY A 101 8.06 -6.79 -2.55
N ALA A 102 8.22 -6.37 -3.82
CA ALA A 102 7.16 -6.42 -4.81
C ALA A 102 6.69 -7.87 -5.05
N PRO A 103 5.38 -8.14 -5.10
CA PRO A 103 4.83 -9.49 -5.17
C PRO A 103 5.36 -10.33 -6.33
N ASP A 104 5.41 -9.77 -7.53
CA ASP A 104 5.92 -10.40 -8.74
C ASP A 104 7.39 -10.78 -8.61
N ILE A 105 8.20 -9.90 -8.04
CA ILE A 105 9.63 -10.10 -7.87
C ILE A 105 9.91 -11.17 -6.81
N VAL A 106 9.35 -11.02 -5.61
CA VAL A 106 9.55 -11.99 -4.52
C VAL A 106 9.08 -13.38 -4.95
N LEU A 107 7.88 -13.48 -5.56
CA LEU A 107 7.33 -14.76 -6.01
C LEU A 107 8.21 -15.44 -7.06
N SER A 108 8.81 -14.67 -7.98
CA SER A 108 9.73 -15.18 -8.99
C SER A 108 11.01 -15.78 -8.40
N LYS A 109 11.37 -15.41 -7.17
CA LYS A 109 12.57 -15.88 -6.44
C LYS A 109 12.26 -17.04 -5.50
N CYS A 110 10.99 -17.47 -5.41
CA CYS A 110 10.54 -18.55 -4.52
C CYS A 110 10.37 -19.87 -5.29
N ASN A 111 10.85 -20.95 -4.69
CA ASN A 111 10.65 -22.34 -5.17
C ASN A 111 9.68 -23.10 -4.27
N ASN A 112 9.51 -22.65 -3.03
CA ASN A 112 8.64 -23.25 -2.04
C ASN A 112 7.61 -22.23 -1.54
N ILE A 113 6.57 -22.73 -0.89
CA ILE A 113 5.55 -21.99 -0.16
C ILE A 113 5.40 -22.56 1.26
N TYR A 114 5.16 -21.72 2.24
CA TYR A 114 4.91 -22.14 3.61
C TYR A 114 3.40 -22.33 3.82
N LEU A 115 2.96 -23.59 3.97
CA LEU A 115 1.57 -23.98 4.16
C LEU A 115 1.45 -25.02 5.28
N ASN A 116 0.44 -24.86 6.14
CA ASN A 116 0.16 -25.80 7.24
C ASN A 116 1.39 -26.07 8.13
N GLY A 117 2.20 -25.04 8.37
CA GLY A 117 3.40 -25.13 9.19
C GLY A 117 4.60 -25.81 8.51
N LYS A 118 4.57 -26.03 7.20
CA LYS A 118 5.63 -26.73 6.44
C LYS A 118 5.96 -26.01 5.14
N GLU A 119 7.19 -26.25 4.67
CA GLU A 119 7.61 -25.84 3.34
C GLU A 119 7.16 -26.87 2.31
N GLU A 120 6.40 -26.44 1.32
CA GLU A 120 5.92 -27.26 0.21
C GLU A 120 6.37 -26.68 -1.13
N PRO A 121 6.49 -27.48 -2.20
CA PRO A 121 6.85 -26.95 -3.52
C PRO A 121 5.82 -25.93 -4.02
N LEU A 122 6.32 -24.81 -4.52
CA LEU A 122 5.49 -23.75 -5.11
C LEU A 122 5.15 -24.10 -6.56
N THR A 123 3.93 -24.59 -6.77
CA THR A 123 3.43 -24.97 -8.10
C THR A 123 3.03 -23.75 -8.93
N GLU A 124 2.96 -23.90 -10.27
CA GLU A 124 2.51 -22.82 -11.16
C GLU A 124 1.02 -22.44 -10.90
N GLU A 125 0.19 -23.37 -10.46
CA GLU A 125 -1.18 -23.11 -10.05
C GLU A 125 -1.24 -22.19 -8.81
N LEU A 126 -0.42 -22.48 -7.81
CA LEU A 126 -0.30 -21.64 -6.61
C LEU A 126 0.25 -20.25 -6.95
N LYS A 127 1.27 -20.17 -7.81
CA LYS A 127 1.79 -18.87 -8.28
C LYS A 127 0.70 -18.04 -8.96
N LYS A 128 -0.10 -18.66 -9.82
CA LYS A 128 -1.23 -18.01 -10.47
C LYS A 128 -2.23 -17.51 -9.45
N THR A 129 -2.65 -18.34 -8.50
CA THR A 129 -3.59 -17.96 -7.43
C THR A 129 -3.08 -16.77 -6.60
N ILE A 130 -1.78 -16.75 -6.27
CA ILE A 130 -1.16 -15.65 -5.54
C ILE A 130 -1.19 -14.35 -6.38
N MET A 131 -0.88 -14.43 -7.68
CA MET A 131 -0.90 -13.27 -8.56
C MET A 131 -2.31 -12.76 -8.83
N ASP A 132 -3.30 -13.65 -8.94
CA ASP A 132 -4.72 -13.27 -9.04
C ASP A 132 -5.16 -12.53 -7.76
N THR A 133 -4.78 -13.03 -6.58
CA THR A 133 -5.03 -12.36 -5.30
C THR A 133 -4.35 -10.97 -5.22
N ASN A 134 -3.11 -10.87 -5.68
CA ASN A 134 -2.40 -9.59 -5.78
C ASN A 134 -3.13 -8.60 -6.70
N SER A 135 -3.65 -9.08 -7.84
CA SER A 135 -4.46 -8.28 -8.76
C SER A 135 -5.74 -7.77 -8.09
N ASP A 136 -6.43 -8.62 -7.33
CA ASP A 136 -7.67 -8.23 -6.63
C ASP A 136 -7.40 -7.23 -5.51
N PHE A 137 -6.29 -7.37 -4.78
CA PHE A 137 -5.84 -6.37 -3.82
C PHE A 137 -5.55 -5.03 -4.50
N SER A 138 -4.87 -5.05 -5.65
CA SER A 138 -4.56 -3.85 -6.43
C SER A 138 -5.83 -3.15 -6.96
N LYS A 139 -6.84 -3.92 -7.40
CA LYS A 139 -8.17 -3.38 -7.80
C LYS A 139 -8.89 -2.70 -6.63
N SER A 140 -8.60 -3.14 -5.40
CA SER A 140 -9.11 -2.54 -4.16
C SER A 140 -8.23 -1.41 -3.63
N ALA A 141 -7.38 -0.83 -4.47
CA ALA A 141 -6.46 0.26 -4.14
C ALA A 141 -5.41 -0.07 -3.05
N LEU A 142 -5.16 -1.36 -2.81
CA LEU A 142 -4.16 -1.78 -1.84
C LEU A 142 -2.76 -1.75 -2.45
N ARG A 143 -1.80 -1.16 -1.75
CA ARG A 143 -0.38 -1.38 -1.99
C ARG A 143 -0.01 -2.74 -1.42
N VAL A 144 0.53 -3.62 -2.24
CA VAL A 144 0.80 -5.00 -1.84
C VAL A 144 2.29 -5.25 -1.69
N LEU A 145 2.67 -5.91 -0.60
CA LEU A 145 4.00 -6.46 -0.38
C LEU A 145 3.91 -7.97 -0.19
N ALA A 146 4.90 -8.66 -0.74
CA ALA A 146 5.12 -10.09 -0.55
C ALA A 146 6.24 -10.36 0.44
N PHE A 147 6.16 -11.52 1.10
CA PHE A 147 7.10 -11.95 2.11
C PHE A 147 7.59 -13.36 1.84
N GLY A 148 8.87 -13.56 2.06
CA GLY A 148 9.52 -14.86 1.95
C GLY A 148 10.63 -15.02 2.97
N PHE A 149 11.11 -16.25 3.14
CA PHE A 149 12.25 -16.56 4.00
C PHE A 149 13.11 -17.66 3.43
N LYS A 150 14.29 -17.81 4.01
CA LYS A 150 15.19 -18.94 3.76
C LYS A 150 16.04 -19.21 4.99
N THR A 151 16.26 -20.49 5.30
CA THR A 151 17.08 -20.94 6.45
C THR A 151 18.49 -21.34 6.03
N TYR A 152 19.43 -21.16 6.96
CA TYR A 152 20.85 -21.50 6.77
C TYR A 152 21.39 -22.14 8.05
N ASP A 153 22.22 -23.16 7.93
CA ASP A 153 22.90 -23.79 9.07
C ASP A 153 24.01 -22.88 9.64
N SER A 154 24.59 -22.01 8.81
CA SER A 154 25.55 -20.97 9.20
C SER A 154 25.44 -19.77 8.29
N MET A 155 25.95 -18.60 8.74
CA MET A 155 25.95 -17.39 7.93
C MET A 155 26.64 -17.61 6.59
N PRO A 156 26.00 -17.27 5.45
CA PRO A 156 26.60 -17.38 4.13
C PRO A 156 27.88 -16.53 4.03
N ASN A 157 28.92 -17.08 3.39
CA ASN A 157 30.19 -16.37 3.20
C ASN A 157 30.06 -15.11 2.34
N GLN A 158 29.09 -15.08 1.43
CA GLN A 158 28.79 -13.93 0.58
C GLN A 158 27.32 -13.52 0.78
N VAL A 159 27.12 -12.33 1.33
CA VAL A 159 25.81 -11.73 1.53
C VAL A 159 25.58 -10.68 0.45
N ASN A 160 25.00 -11.10 -0.65
CA ASN A 160 24.56 -10.23 -1.73
C ASN A 160 23.22 -10.74 -2.31
N SER A 161 22.53 -9.89 -3.05
CA SER A 161 21.21 -10.19 -3.60
C SER A 161 21.19 -11.42 -4.52
N GLU A 162 22.23 -11.61 -5.33
CA GLU A 162 22.30 -12.71 -6.31
C GLU A 162 22.40 -14.09 -5.64
N THR A 163 23.05 -14.16 -4.48
CA THR A 163 23.25 -15.42 -3.76
C THR A 163 22.14 -15.72 -2.77
N ILE A 164 21.59 -14.69 -2.14
CA ILE A 164 20.64 -14.80 -1.03
C ILE A 164 19.20 -14.82 -1.54
N GLU A 165 18.82 -13.86 -2.38
CA GLU A 165 17.45 -13.65 -2.81
C GLU A 165 17.05 -14.59 -3.96
N LYS A 166 17.22 -15.89 -3.73
CA LYS A 166 16.83 -16.97 -4.64
C LYS A 166 16.51 -18.25 -3.88
N ASN A 167 15.68 -19.10 -4.48
CA ASN A 167 15.23 -20.35 -3.88
C ASN A 167 14.67 -20.14 -2.48
N MET A 168 13.85 -19.11 -2.32
CA MET A 168 13.18 -18.75 -1.07
C MET A 168 11.86 -19.52 -0.91
N THR A 169 11.33 -19.50 0.28
CA THR A 169 10.00 -19.99 0.61
C THR A 169 9.06 -18.79 0.76
N PHE A 170 8.04 -18.74 -0.09
CA PHE A 170 7.00 -17.72 -0.04
C PHE A 170 6.11 -17.92 1.18
N VAL A 171 5.74 -16.83 1.87
CA VAL A 171 4.90 -16.89 3.07
C VAL A 171 3.52 -16.29 2.82
N GLY A 172 3.44 -15.13 2.17
CA GLY A 172 2.16 -14.49 1.95
C GLY A 172 2.26 -13.07 1.41
N LEU A 173 1.09 -12.46 1.25
CA LEU A 173 0.91 -11.07 0.83
C LEU A 173 0.32 -10.24 1.97
N VAL A 174 0.71 -8.97 2.03
CA VAL A 174 0.05 -7.96 2.87
C VAL A 174 -0.38 -6.81 1.97
N GLY A 175 -1.67 -6.50 1.97
CA GLY A 175 -2.22 -5.31 1.34
C GLY A 175 -2.36 -4.20 2.38
N MET A 176 -1.95 -3.00 2.02
CA MET A 176 -2.08 -1.80 2.85
C MET A 176 -2.73 -0.68 2.07
N ILE A 177 -3.49 0.16 2.75
CA ILE A 177 -4.13 1.33 2.20
C ILE A 177 -3.90 2.50 3.15
N ASP A 178 -3.75 3.70 2.60
CA ASP A 178 -3.85 4.94 3.36
C ASP A 178 -5.31 5.38 3.30
N PRO A 179 -6.10 5.14 4.36
CA PRO A 179 -7.53 5.47 4.34
C PRO A 179 -7.73 6.98 4.34
N PRO A 180 -8.82 7.48 3.74
CA PRO A 180 -9.23 8.86 3.92
C PRO A 180 -9.37 9.20 5.41
N ARG A 181 -9.00 10.42 5.77
CA ARG A 181 -9.20 10.91 7.14
C ARG A 181 -10.70 10.97 7.47
N GLU A 182 -11.04 10.61 8.70
CA GLU A 182 -12.45 10.62 9.15
C GLU A 182 -13.10 12.02 8.99
N GLU A 183 -12.31 13.07 9.27
CA GLU A 183 -12.75 14.48 9.10
C GLU A 183 -13.08 14.81 7.65
N ALA A 184 -12.41 14.18 6.68
CA ALA A 184 -12.70 14.39 5.26
C ALA A 184 -14.08 13.85 4.89
N ILE A 185 -14.48 12.70 5.43
CA ILE A 185 -15.81 12.11 5.21
C ILE A 185 -16.90 13.05 5.70
N GLU A 186 -16.76 13.57 6.92
CA GLU A 186 -17.75 14.50 7.51
C GLU A 186 -17.78 15.85 6.78
N SER A 187 -16.61 16.35 6.34
CA SER A 187 -16.52 17.58 5.56
C SER A 187 -17.22 17.45 4.21
N ILE A 188 -17.03 16.33 3.50
CA ILE A 188 -17.70 16.06 2.22
C ILE A 188 -19.22 15.93 2.40
N LYS A 189 -19.69 15.27 3.46
CA LYS A 189 -21.11 15.22 3.80
C LYS A 189 -21.69 16.62 4.03
N THR A 190 -20.94 17.47 4.71
CA THR A 190 -21.34 18.86 4.97
C THR A 190 -21.40 19.67 3.68
N CYS A 191 -20.41 19.57 2.80
CA CYS A 191 -20.41 20.16 1.47
C CYS A 191 -21.64 19.72 0.67
N LYS A 192 -21.94 18.43 0.64
CA LYS A 192 -23.11 17.87 -0.07
C LYS A 192 -24.44 18.45 0.48
N LYS A 193 -24.58 18.60 1.81
CA LYS A 193 -25.75 19.22 2.43
C LYS A 193 -25.89 20.70 2.08
N ALA A 194 -24.76 21.39 1.90
CA ALA A 194 -24.72 22.79 1.48
C ALA A 194 -24.91 22.99 -0.04
N GLY A 195 -25.09 21.94 -0.81
CA GLY A 195 -25.20 21.99 -2.27
C GLY A 195 -23.89 22.19 -3.00
N ILE A 196 -22.75 22.03 -2.30
CA ILE A 196 -21.40 22.13 -2.88
C ILE A 196 -21.03 20.78 -3.50
N LYS A 197 -20.68 20.79 -4.79
CA LYS A 197 -20.18 19.61 -5.50
C LYS A 197 -18.69 19.42 -5.18
N THR A 198 -18.35 18.29 -4.59
CA THR A 198 -16.93 17.93 -4.35
C THR A 198 -16.40 17.16 -5.56
N VAL A 199 -15.25 17.59 -6.06
CA VAL A 199 -14.50 16.94 -7.15
C VAL A 199 -13.15 16.51 -6.61
N MET A 200 -12.79 15.26 -6.84
CA MET A 200 -11.48 14.71 -6.45
C MET A 200 -10.54 14.70 -7.66
N ILE A 201 -9.33 15.24 -7.46
CA ILE A 201 -8.28 15.27 -8.48
C ILE A 201 -7.03 14.63 -7.89
N THR A 202 -6.52 13.56 -8.54
CA THR A 202 -5.41 12.77 -7.99
C THR A 202 -4.45 12.28 -9.08
N GLY A 203 -3.21 11.98 -8.66
CA GLY A 203 -2.23 11.26 -9.48
C GLY A 203 -2.39 9.74 -9.48
N ASP A 204 -3.30 9.20 -8.67
CA ASP A 204 -3.54 7.76 -8.54
C ASP A 204 -4.17 7.13 -9.78
N TYR A 205 -4.12 5.80 -9.87
CA TYR A 205 -4.82 5.03 -10.90
C TYR A 205 -6.34 5.14 -10.76
N LYS A 206 -7.06 4.91 -11.88
CA LYS A 206 -8.51 5.06 -12.00
C LYS A 206 -9.26 4.27 -10.92
N GLU A 207 -8.88 3.02 -10.73
CA GLU A 207 -9.48 2.09 -9.77
C GLU A 207 -9.26 2.54 -8.33
N THR A 208 -8.04 2.96 -8.00
CA THR A 208 -7.67 3.51 -6.68
C THR A 208 -8.46 4.79 -6.38
N ALA A 209 -8.48 5.72 -7.33
CA ALA A 209 -9.19 6.97 -7.21
C ALA A 209 -10.70 6.77 -7.01
N PHE A 210 -11.29 5.81 -7.75
CA PHE A 210 -12.70 5.46 -7.58
C PHE A 210 -12.99 4.86 -6.21
N ALA A 211 -12.17 3.91 -5.73
CA ALA A 211 -12.36 3.28 -4.42
C ALA A 211 -12.36 4.34 -3.30
N ILE A 212 -11.35 5.23 -3.29
CA ILE A 212 -11.26 6.32 -2.31
C ILE A 212 -12.46 7.29 -2.44
N ALA A 213 -12.82 7.68 -3.65
CA ALA A 213 -13.94 8.60 -3.88
C ALA A 213 -15.29 7.98 -3.49
N SER A 214 -15.46 6.68 -3.66
CA SER A 214 -16.65 5.94 -3.24
C SER A 214 -16.75 5.89 -1.71
N ASP A 215 -15.67 5.59 -1.01
CA ASP A 215 -15.61 5.59 0.46
C ASP A 215 -15.90 6.98 1.05
N LEU A 216 -15.44 8.03 0.38
CA LEU A 216 -15.73 9.43 0.72
C LEU A 216 -17.16 9.87 0.35
N GLY A 217 -17.90 9.10 -0.44
CA GLY A 217 -19.22 9.46 -0.94
C GLY A 217 -19.22 10.55 -2.04
N ILE A 218 -18.08 10.74 -2.73
CA ILE A 218 -17.92 11.66 -3.86
C ILE A 218 -18.49 11.04 -5.13
N ALA A 219 -18.11 9.80 -5.46
CA ALA A 219 -18.54 9.08 -6.66
C ALA A 219 -19.35 7.82 -6.31
N GLU A 220 -20.31 7.47 -7.17
CA GLU A 220 -21.20 6.32 -6.98
C GLU A 220 -20.91 5.20 -7.99
N ASN A 221 -20.33 5.54 -9.14
CA ASN A 221 -19.98 4.57 -10.19
C ASN A 221 -18.76 5.02 -10.99
N MET A 222 -18.15 4.08 -11.72
CA MET A 222 -16.93 4.28 -12.47
C MET A 222 -17.07 5.26 -13.64
N ASP A 223 -18.29 5.51 -14.13
CA ASP A 223 -18.55 6.46 -15.23
C ASP A 223 -18.34 7.91 -14.78
N GLN A 224 -18.27 8.16 -13.48
CA GLN A 224 -17.96 9.47 -12.91
C GLN A 224 -16.45 9.72 -12.77
N VAL A 225 -15.61 8.78 -13.25
CA VAL A 225 -14.15 8.86 -13.18
C VAL A 225 -13.58 9.02 -14.58
N MET A 226 -12.79 10.08 -14.79
CA MET A 226 -12.05 10.35 -16.02
C MET A 226 -10.55 10.30 -15.76
N VAL A 227 -9.78 9.75 -16.70
CA VAL A 227 -8.30 9.72 -16.59
C VAL A 227 -7.66 10.82 -17.42
N GLY A 228 -6.42 11.21 -17.03
CA GLY A 228 -5.67 12.26 -17.71
C GLY A 228 -5.46 11.99 -19.22
N GLU A 229 -5.33 10.74 -19.63
CA GLU A 229 -5.25 10.35 -21.04
C GLU A 229 -6.54 10.72 -21.82
N GLU A 230 -7.70 10.47 -21.24
CA GLU A 230 -8.99 10.85 -21.82
C GLU A 230 -9.11 12.37 -21.95
N LEU A 231 -8.59 13.14 -20.96
CA LEU A 231 -8.54 14.60 -21.01
C LEU A 231 -7.68 15.12 -22.16
N ASN A 232 -6.59 14.44 -22.51
CA ASN A 232 -5.74 14.84 -23.65
C ASN A 232 -6.43 14.68 -25.01
N ASN A 233 -7.41 13.80 -25.08
CA ASN A 233 -8.06 13.41 -26.34
C ASN A 233 -9.40 14.11 -26.59
N ILE A 234 -9.83 15.02 -25.71
CA ILE A 234 -11.09 15.76 -25.84
C ILE A 234 -10.84 17.27 -25.98
N SER A 235 -11.72 17.94 -26.69
CA SER A 235 -11.73 19.41 -26.81
C SER A 235 -12.22 20.08 -25.52
N ASP A 236 -11.98 21.39 -25.39
CA ASP A 236 -12.43 22.15 -24.23
C ASP A 236 -13.96 22.26 -24.19
N GLU A 237 -14.63 22.29 -25.37
CA GLU A 237 -16.08 22.24 -25.49
C GLU A 237 -16.65 20.92 -24.97
N GLU A 238 -16.03 19.78 -25.34
CA GLU A 238 -16.40 18.47 -24.85
C GLU A 238 -16.17 18.34 -23.36
N LEU A 239 -15.03 18.86 -22.85
CA LEU A 239 -14.73 18.86 -21.43
C LEU A 239 -15.75 19.67 -20.65
N LYS A 240 -16.17 20.83 -21.16
CA LYS A 240 -17.20 21.68 -20.56
C LYS A 240 -18.52 20.94 -20.34
N GLU A 241 -18.91 20.03 -21.22
CA GLU A 241 -20.09 19.20 -21.04
C GLU A 241 -19.84 18.06 -20.03
N LYS A 242 -18.68 17.41 -20.13
CA LYS A 242 -18.36 16.24 -19.28
C LYS A 242 -18.14 16.58 -17.80
N VAL A 243 -17.57 17.76 -17.47
CA VAL A 243 -17.36 18.16 -16.06
C VAL A 243 -18.64 18.26 -15.23
N LYS A 244 -19.81 18.32 -15.87
CA LYS A 244 -21.12 18.31 -15.19
C LYS A 244 -21.35 16.98 -14.46
N ASN A 245 -20.86 15.86 -15.01
CA ASN A 245 -21.09 14.52 -14.51
C ASN A 245 -19.82 13.86 -13.90
N ILE A 246 -18.64 14.27 -14.31
CA ILE A 246 -17.39 13.73 -13.76
C ILE A 246 -17.13 14.30 -12.38
N LYS A 247 -16.83 13.43 -11.43
CA LYS A 247 -16.54 13.78 -10.04
C LYS A 247 -15.12 13.41 -9.60
N VAL A 248 -14.43 12.59 -10.39
CA VAL A 248 -13.07 12.13 -10.09
C VAL A 248 -12.19 12.23 -11.33
N TYR A 249 -11.02 12.82 -11.16
CA TYR A 249 -10.00 12.91 -12.20
C TYR A 249 -8.74 12.20 -11.72
N ALA A 250 -8.37 11.08 -12.38
CA ALA A 250 -7.27 10.20 -12.04
C ALA A 250 -6.08 10.36 -13.02
N ARG A 251 -4.85 10.13 -12.57
CA ARG A 251 -3.64 10.20 -13.40
C ARG A 251 -3.49 11.54 -14.14
N VAL A 252 -3.83 12.64 -13.49
CA VAL A 252 -3.81 13.96 -14.08
C VAL A 252 -2.49 14.70 -13.85
N SER A 253 -2.10 15.49 -14.84
CA SER A 253 -0.97 16.42 -14.76
C SER A 253 -1.40 17.79 -14.18
N PRO A 254 -0.47 18.67 -13.80
CA PRO A 254 -0.81 20.03 -13.39
C PRO A 254 -1.61 20.81 -14.43
N GLN A 255 -1.32 20.65 -15.73
CA GLN A 255 -2.05 21.29 -16.83
C GLN A 255 -3.52 20.82 -16.88
N HIS A 256 -3.77 19.54 -16.63
CA HIS A 256 -5.13 19.02 -16.57
C HIS A 256 -5.94 19.66 -15.45
N LYS A 257 -5.33 19.95 -14.29
CA LYS A 257 -6.00 20.62 -13.18
C LYS A 257 -6.51 22.00 -13.57
N VAL A 258 -5.69 22.78 -14.28
CA VAL A 258 -6.08 24.09 -14.81
C VAL A 258 -7.28 23.97 -15.77
N ARG A 259 -7.19 23.06 -16.76
CA ARG A 259 -8.29 22.83 -17.72
C ARG A 259 -9.61 22.45 -17.06
N ILE A 260 -9.56 21.62 -15.99
CA ILE A 260 -10.76 21.21 -15.24
C ILE A 260 -11.40 22.43 -14.56
N VAL A 261 -10.58 23.25 -13.89
CA VAL A 261 -11.06 24.46 -13.22
C VAL A 261 -11.69 25.43 -14.24
N GLU A 262 -11.03 25.68 -15.36
CA GLU A 262 -11.53 26.53 -16.45
C GLU A 262 -12.84 26.01 -17.03
N ALA A 263 -12.97 24.70 -17.23
CA ALA A 263 -14.20 24.09 -17.74
C ALA A 263 -15.38 24.25 -16.75
N LEU A 264 -15.13 24.08 -15.45
CA LEU A 264 -16.15 24.32 -14.40
C LEU A 264 -16.59 25.80 -14.38
N LYS A 265 -15.64 26.74 -14.37
CA LYS A 265 -15.92 28.18 -14.40
C LYS A 265 -16.67 28.58 -15.68
N SER A 266 -16.33 27.98 -16.83
CA SER A 266 -17.04 28.23 -18.11
C SER A 266 -18.50 27.77 -18.09
N ASN A 267 -18.89 26.90 -17.14
CA ASN A 267 -20.28 26.53 -16.86
C ASN A 267 -20.98 27.46 -15.86
N GLY A 268 -20.30 28.51 -15.39
CA GLY A 268 -20.83 29.45 -14.39
C GLY A 268 -20.73 28.92 -12.96
N GLU A 269 -19.98 27.87 -12.71
CA GLU A 269 -19.71 27.37 -11.35
C GLU A 269 -18.66 28.25 -10.67
N ILE A 270 -18.86 28.58 -9.40
CA ILE A 270 -17.84 29.21 -8.53
C ILE A 270 -17.00 28.08 -7.97
N THR A 271 -15.70 28.09 -8.28
CA THR A 271 -14.78 27.02 -7.96
C THR A 271 -13.82 27.39 -6.85
N ALA A 272 -13.83 26.60 -5.78
CA ALA A 272 -12.79 26.61 -4.76
C ALA A 272 -11.86 25.41 -5.00
N MET A 273 -10.56 25.61 -4.92
CA MET A 273 -9.57 24.56 -5.03
C MET A 273 -8.70 24.48 -3.78
N THR A 274 -8.39 23.26 -3.37
CA THR A 274 -7.39 22.98 -2.33
C THR A 274 -6.29 22.11 -2.91
N GLY A 275 -5.06 22.32 -2.48
CA GLY A 275 -3.89 21.52 -2.86
C GLY A 275 -2.72 21.85 -1.94
N ASP A 276 -1.82 20.90 -1.78
CA ASP A 276 -0.64 20.99 -0.89
C ASP A 276 0.69 20.98 -1.66
N GLY A 277 0.63 20.77 -2.97
CA GLY A 277 1.80 20.64 -3.83
C GLY A 277 2.12 21.92 -4.62
N VAL A 278 3.41 22.15 -4.87
CA VAL A 278 3.90 23.21 -5.77
C VAL A 278 3.25 23.08 -7.17
N ASN A 279 2.91 21.86 -7.57
CA ASN A 279 2.26 21.56 -8.84
C ASN A 279 0.79 22.02 -8.91
N ASP A 280 0.19 22.38 -7.79
CA ASP A 280 -1.19 22.83 -7.72
C ASP A 280 -1.33 24.35 -7.88
N ALA A 281 -0.21 25.09 -7.71
CA ALA A 281 -0.21 26.55 -7.73
C ALA A 281 -0.89 27.18 -8.97
N PRO A 282 -0.68 26.71 -10.22
CA PRO A 282 -1.37 27.27 -11.37
C PRO A 282 -2.90 27.10 -11.33
N ALA A 283 -3.37 25.95 -10.88
CA ALA A 283 -4.80 25.67 -10.78
C ALA A 283 -5.46 26.38 -9.58
N LEU A 284 -4.73 26.54 -8.47
CA LEU A 284 -5.15 27.36 -7.33
C LEU A 284 -5.33 28.82 -7.72
N ALA A 285 -4.40 29.37 -8.53
CA ALA A 285 -4.50 30.73 -9.03
C ALA A 285 -5.66 30.94 -10.04
N GLN A 286 -6.12 29.87 -10.69
CA GLN A 286 -7.22 29.91 -11.66
C GLN A 286 -8.61 29.79 -11.00
N ALA A 287 -8.68 29.24 -9.79
CA ALA A 287 -9.91 29.14 -9.02
C ALA A 287 -10.41 30.51 -8.52
N ASP A 288 -11.70 30.60 -8.11
CA ASP A 288 -12.29 31.83 -7.59
C ASP A 288 -11.89 32.12 -6.16
#